data_9df25f356aa2f4be6f21924807bf6a3e
#
_entry.id   9df25f356aa2f4be6f21924807bf6a3e
#
_cell.length_a   1.000
_cell.length_b   1.000
_cell.length_c   1.000
_cell.angle_alpha   90.00
_cell.angle_beta   90.00
_cell.angle_gamma   90.00
#
_symmetry.space_group_name_H-M   'P 1'
#
loop_
_entity.id
_entity.type
_entity.pdbx_description
1 polymer ?
#
loop_
_entity_poly.entity_id
_entity_poly.type
_entity_poly.pdbx_seq_one_letter_code
_entity_poly.pdbx_strand_id
1 'polypeptide(L)'
;MMKFAILFATTAATLATSAVPAAAQGRLDWRPGAFRLVGNGVPLLFPELRRSPRGRAFVMRNFDVNRDGRVSPREADAANAAFAQAAGPRRDRFDWNAPGRVVVVEDAAVGPAVGWNRRAMHDYGFRQTPRGATLSLAEEVLFATDSAVLRPGAIDKLRALSDYLRDQRGVRVAIDGHTDSRGTDAHNQLLSERRAGAVRDALDQLGVTRARFSVEGFGESRPVATNATPAGMRQNRRVEITLLGRRADEFARY
;
A
#
# COMPACT_ATOMS: atom_id res chain seq x y z
N MET A 1 49.46 50.63 -35.85
CA MET A 1 49.48 49.58 -34.85
C MET A 1 48.18 49.68 -33.99
N MET A 2 47.15 48.98 -34.40
CA MET A 2 45.82 48.97 -33.67
C MET A 2 45.81 47.77 -32.76
N LYS A 3 45.68 48.01 -31.45
CA LYS A 3 45.44 46.94 -30.42
C LYS A 3 43.97 46.69 -30.29
N PHE A 4 43.53 45.50 -30.70
CA PHE A 4 42.20 45.00 -30.41
C PHE A 4 42.15 44.42 -28.96
N ALA A 5 41.31 44.98 -28.11
CA ALA A 5 40.97 44.44 -26.80
C ALA A 5 39.80 43.53 -26.98
N ILE A 6 39.98 42.23 -26.66
CA ILE A 6 38.92 41.22 -26.63
C ILE A 6 38.33 41.23 -25.21
N LEU A 7 37.06 41.63 -25.12
CA LEU A 7 36.29 41.63 -23.90
C LEU A 7 35.67 40.22 -23.71
N PHE A 8 36.15 39.45 -22.73
CA PHE A 8 35.54 38.21 -22.34
C PHE A 8 34.34 38.49 -21.40
N ALA A 9 33.15 38.27 -21.93
CA ALA A 9 31.93 38.24 -21.09
C ALA A 9 31.83 36.88 -20.40
N THR A 10 32.12 36.84 -19.12
CA THR A 10 31.86 35.68 -18.25
C THR A 10 30.37 35.64 -17.90
N THR A 11 29.61 34.81 -18.58
CA THR A 11 28.25 34.42 -18.14
C THR A 11 28.36 33.52 -16.92
N ALA A 12 28.05 34.06 -15.76
CA ALA A 12 27.85 33.26 -14.55
C ALA A 12 26.57 32.44 -14.71
N ALA A 13 26.73 31.17 -15.01
CA ALA A 13 25.63 30.20 -14.92
C ALA A 13 25.33 29.98 -13.43
N THR A 14 24.24 30.57 -12.94
CA THR A 14 23.66 30.24 -11.65
C THR A 14 23.15 28.81 -11.71
N LEU A 15 23.91 27.87 -11.15
CA LEU A 15 23.47 26.53 -10.84
C LEU A 15 22.32 26.66 -9.81
N ALA A 16 21.10 26.54 -10.30
CA ALA A 16 19.95 26.32 -9.43
C ALA A 16 20.15 24.96 -8.76
N THR A 17 20.65 24.97 -7.52
CA THR A 17 20.64 23.78 -6.66
C THR A 17 19.18 23.43 -6.42
N SER A 18 18.68 22.42 -7.13
CA SER A 18 17.41 21.79 -6.84
C SER A 18 17.49 21.21 -5.43
N ALA A 19 16.91 21.90 -4.46
CA ALA A 19 16.80 21.41 -3.09
C ALA A 19 15.99 20.11 -3.14
N VAL A 20 16.63 19.00 -2.83
CA VAL A 20 15.97 17.71 -2.65
C VAL A 20 14.93 17.88 -1.53
N PRO A 21 13.64 17.52 -1.76
CA PRO A 21 12.61 17.72 -0.76
C PRO A 21 12.94 16.96 0.53
N ALA A 22 12.60 17.53 1.69
CA ALA A 22 12.90 16.96 3.01
C ALA A 22 12.41 15.51 3.17
N ALA A 23 11.33 15.14 2.50
CA ALA A 23 10.82 13.78 2.43
C ALA A 23 11.80 12.77 1.79
N ALA A 24 12.66 13.22 0.86
CA ALA A 24 13.67 12.38 0.21
C ALA A 24 14.91 12.17 1.11
N GLN A 25 15.07 12.96 2.16
CA GLN A 25 16.18 12.87 3.13
C GLN A 25 15.81 12.06 4.38
N GLY A 26 14.63 11.42 4.43
CA GLY A 26 14.18 10.57 5.53
C GLY A 26 13.82 11.30 6.82
N ARG A 27 13.82 12.66 6.83
CA ARG A 27 13.50 13.48 8.00
C ARG A 27 12.37 14.46 7.70
N LEU A 28 11.17 14.16 8.22
CA LEU A 28 10.00 15.01 8.07
C LEU A 28 10.08 16.23 9.00
N ASP A 29 9.68 17.39 8.50
CA ASP A 29 9.59 18.65 9.27
C ASP A 29 8.21 18.78 9.92
N TRP A 30 8.15 18.63 11.23
CA TRP A 30 6.92 18.67 12.04
C TRP A 30 6.69 20.04 12.71
N ARG A 31 7.53 21.03 12.45
CA ARG A 31 7.42 22.35 13.09
C ARG A 31 6.10 23.02 12.75
N PRO A 32 5.47 23.72 13.71
CA PRO A 32 4.25 24.47 13.45
C PRO A 32 4.47 25.61 12.45
N GLY A 33 3.39 26.01 11.77
CA GLY A 33 3.41 27.14 10.85
C GLY A 33 1.99 27.52 10.45
N ALA A 34 1.82 28.79 10.08
CA ALA A 34 0.55 29.31 9.59
C ALA A 34 0.52 29.22 8.06
N PHE A 35 0.00 28.10 7.54
CA PHE A 35 -0.17 27.89 6.11
C PHE A 35 -1.63 27.79 5.71
N ARG A 36 -1.96 28.35 4.57
CA ARG A 36 -3.24 28.15 3.88
C ARG A 36 -3.01 27.17 2.75
N LEU A 37 -3.77 26.08 2.72
CA LEU A 37 -3.70 25.13 1.62
C LEU A 37 -4.54 25.64 0.46
N VAL A 38 -3.94 25.66 -0.73
CA VAL A 38 -4.57 26.05 -2.00
C VAL A 38 -4.17 24.99 -3.05
N GLY A 39 -5.03 24.72 -4.00
CA GLY A 39 -4.74 23.79 -5.09
C GLY A 39 -5.75 22.65 -5.19
N ASN A 40 -5.70 21.93 -6.31
CA ASN A 40 -6.62 20.84 -6.64
C ASN A 40 -6.32 19.53 -5.89
N GLY A 41 -5.16 19.41 -5.26
CA GLY A 41 -4.82 18.29 -4.37
C GLY A 41 -5.41 18.44 -2.95
N VAL A 42 -5.81 19.66 -2.53
CA VAL A 42 -6.31 19.88 -1.17
C VAL A 42 -7.51 19.01 -0.80
N PRO A 43 -8.52 18.79 -1.67
CA PRO A 43 -9.63 17.89 -1.35
C PRO A 43 -9.20 16.43 -1.10
N LEU A 44 -8.08 15.99 -1.67
CA LEU A 44 -7.55 14.63 -1.57
C LEU A 44 -6.78 14.38 -0.27
N LEU A 45 -6.33 15.43 0.42
CA LEU A 45 -5.63 15.30 1.70
C LEU A 45 -6.53 14.70 2.78
N PHE A 46 -5.94 13.93 3.67
CA PHE A 46 -6.64 13.48 4.88
C PHE A 46 -7.21 14.65 5.69
N PRO A 47 -8.37 14.47 6.36
CA PRO A 47 -8.98 15.52 7.18
C PRO A 47 -8.03 16.10 8.23
N GLU A 48 -7.19 15.28 8.84
CA GLU A 48 -6.21 15.64 9.86
C GLU A 48 -5.15 16.62 9.30
N LEU A 49 -4.73 16.41 8.06
CA LEU A 49 -3.77 17.28 7.37
C LEU A 49 -4.40 18.62 6.98
N ARG A 50 -5.68 18.63 6.61
CA ARG A 50 -6.38 19.86 6.17
C ARG A 50 -6.84 20.74 7.33
N ARG A 51 -7.40 20.13 8.39
CA ARG A 51 -8.08 20.85 9.48
C ARG A 51 -7.11 21.43 10.50
N SER A 52 -6.04 20.70 10.81
CA SER A 52 -5.07 21.13 11.82
C SER A 52 -4.08 22.16 11.23
N PRO A 53 -3.76 23.24 11.96
CA PRO A 53 -2.70 24.18 11.55
C PRO A 53 -1.35 23.48 11.34
N ARG A 54 -1.03 22.48 12.17
CA ARG A 54 0.20 21.69 12.06
C ARG A 54 0.16 20.72 10.90
N GLY A 55 -0.99 20.13 10.60
CA GLY A 55 -1.17 19.31 9.42
C GLY A 55 -0.94 20.09 8.13
N ARG A 56 -1.46 21.31 8.04
CA ARG A 56 -1.20 22.21 6.91
C ARG A 56 0.28 22.58 6.79
N ALA A 57 0.94 22.86 7.91
CA ALA A 57 2.37 23.14 7.94
C ALA A 57 3.19 21.94 7.49
N PHE A 58 2.83 20.74 7.95
CA PHE A 58 3.45 19.48 7.53
C PHE A 58 3.38 19.28 6.01
N VAL A 59 2.20 19.47 5.40
CA VAL A 59 2.03 19.37 3.95
C VAL A 59 2.94 20.36 3.23
N MET A 60 2.85 21.64 3.56
CA MET A 60 3.58 22.69 2.84
C MET A 60 5.09 22.64 3.03
N ARG A 61 5.58 22.19 4.18
CA ARG A 61 7.03 22.10 4.43
C ARG A 61 7.70 20.90 3.79
N ASN A 62 6.98 19.79 3.67
CA ASN A 62 7.57 18.52 3.23
C ASN A 62 7.19 18.17 1.78
N PHE A 63 6.06 18.65 1.28
CA PHE A 63 5.46 18.16 0.03
C PHE A 63 5.17 19.24 -1.02
N ASP A 64 5.23 20.53 -0.70
CA ASP A 64 5.27 21.59 -1.71
C ASP A 64 6.67 21.62 -2.34
N VAL A 65 6.88 20.71 -3.29
CA VAL A 65 8.21 20.41 -3.88
C VAL A 65 8.68 21.56 -4.78
N ASN A 66 7.76 22.13 -5.54
CA ASN A 66 8.03 23.22 -6.48
C ASN A 66 7.96 24.61 -5.82
N ARG A 67 7.56 24.68 -4.53
CA ARG A 67 7.42 25.90 -3.73
C ARG A 67 6.49 26.95 -4.34
N ASP A 68 5.45 26.48 -5.05
CA ASP A 68 4.46 27.38 -5.65
C ASP A 68 3.33 27.77 -4.66
N GLY A 69 3.38 27.26 -3.44
CA GLY A 69 2.39 27.52 -2.39
C GLY A 69 1.06 26.79 -2.62
N ARG A 70 1.03 25.85 -3.57
CA ARG A 70 -0.16 25.06 -3.95
C ARG A 70 0.08 23.58 -3.68
N VAL A 71 -1.00 22.84 -3.54
CA VAL A 71 -0.95 21.38 -3.36
C VAL A 71 -1.54 20.73 -4.61
N SER A 72 -0.70 20.06 -5.37
CA SER A 72 -1.09 19.20 -6.48
C SER A 72 -1.63 17.85 -5.97
N PRO A 73 -2.36 17.07 -6.80
CA PRO A 73 -2.78 15.72 -6.43
C PRO A 73 -1.61 14.79 -6.02
N ARG A 74 -0.49 14.86 -6.72
CA ARG A 74 0.71 14.04 -6.41
C ARG A 74 1.32 14.41 -5.06
N GLU A 75 1.36 15.67 -4.72
CA GLU A 75 1.86 16.14 -3.43
C GLU A 75 0.91 15.76 -2.30
N ALA A 76 -0.40 15.80 -2.55
CA ALA A 76 -1.41 15.33 -1.60
C ALA A 76 -1.29 13.82 -1.32
N ASP A 77 -1.09 13.01 -2.35
CA ASP A 77 -0.90 11.56 -2.20
C ASP A 77 0.38 11.25 -1.41
N ALA A 78 1.48 11.94 -1.72
CA ALA A 78 2.74 11.78 -1.01
C ALA A 78 2.62 12.21 0.48
N ALA A 79 1.92 13.32 0.74
CA ALA A 79 1.66 13.81 2.10
C ALA A 79 0.79 12.84 2.90
N ASN A 80 -0.26 12.29 2.29
CA ASN A 80 -1.12 11.29 2.89
C ASN A 80 -0.36 10.00 3.23
N ALA A 81 0.47 9.52 2.32
CA ALA A 81 1.27 8.32 2.52
C ALA A 81 2.27 8.48 3.67
N ALA A 82 3.02 9.58 3.68
CA ALA A 82 3.99 9.87 4.73
C ALA A 82 3.31 10.10 6.10
N PHE A 83 2.18 10.80 6.13
CA PHE A 83 1.41 10.98 7.36
C PHE A 83 0.81 9.67 7.85
N ALA A 84 0.26 8.83 6.97
CA ALA A 84 -0.26 7.52 7.33
C ALA A 84 0.82 6.62 7.94
N GLN A 85 2.04 6.67 7.40
CA GLN A 85 3.18 5.94 7.94
C GLN A 85 3.57 6.45 9.35
N ALA A 86 3.58 7.77 9.55
CA ALA A 86 3.97 8.38 10.83
C ALA A 86 2.90 8.27 11.92
N ALA A 87 1.61 8.39 11.55
CA ALA A 87 0.48 8.42 12.48
C ALA A 87 -0.10 7.03 12.77
N GLY A 88 0.17 6.05 11.90
CA GLY A 88 -0.37 4.69 12.03
C GLY A 88 -1.90 4.63 11.88
N PRO A 89 -2.54 3.55 12.40
CA PRO A 89 -3.98 3.31 12.21
C PRO A 89 -4.91 4.34 12.89
N ARG A 90 -4.42 5.04 13.93
CA ARG A 90 -5.21 6.00 14.73
C ARG A 90 -4.86 7.44 14.38
N ARG A 91 -4.90 7.77 13.10
CA ARG A 91 -4.58 9.11 12.56
C ARG A 91 -5.41 10.23 13.19
N ASP A 92 -6.64 9.97 13.57
CA ASP A 92 -7.57 10.87 14.24
C ASP A 92 -7.09 11.34 15.63
N ARG A 93 -6.19 10.57 16.26
CA ARG A 93 -5.58 10.84 17.58
C ARG A 93 -4.10 11.16 17.50
N PHE A 94 -3.60 11.56 16.34
CA PHE A 94 -2.18 11.87 16.17
C PHE A 94 -1.77 13.08 17.01
N ASP A 95 -0.76 12.88 17.87
CA ASP A 95 -0.22 13.97 18.68
C ASP A 95 0.79 14.81 17.89
N TRP A 96 0.32 15.96 17.42
CA TRP A 96 1.14 16.92 16.70
C TRP A 96 2.25 17.58 17.54
N ASN A 97 2.23 17.45 18.87
CA ASN A 97 3.25 18.02 19.75
C ASN A 97 4.42 17.07 19.97
N ALA A 98 4.20 15.79 19.76
CA ALA A 98 5.21 14.75 19.88
C ALA A 98 5.25 13.87 18.62
N PRO A 99 5.60 14.43 17.45
CA PRO A 99 5.69 13.65 16.22
C PRO A 99 6.80 12.59 16.36
N GLY A 100 6.43 11.33 16.19
CA GLY A 100 7.31 10.17 16.40
C GLY A 100 7.20 9.55 17.79
N ARG A 101 6.43 10.14 18.71
CA ARG A 101 6.02 9.47 19.94
C ARG A 101 4.66 8.84 19.70
N VAL A 102 4.67 7.57 19.33
CA VAL A 102 3.47 6.74 19.42
C VAL A 102 3.07 6.77 20.88
N VAL A 103 1.91 7.33 21.21
CA VAL A 103 1.31 7.15 22.53
C VAL A 103 0.99 5.68 22.65
N VAL A 104 1.90 4.94 23.26
CA VAL A 104 1.65 3.57 23.69
C VAL A 104 0.61 3.67 24.78
N VAL A 105 -0.66 3.48 24.43
CA VAL A 105 -1.64 3.07 25.41
C VAL A 105 -1.21 1.65 25.77
N GLU A 106 -0.72 1.48 27.01
CA GLU A 106 -0.48 0.17 27.59
C GLU A 106 -1.78 -0.62 27.57
N ASP A 107 -1.96 -1.35 26.48
CA ASP A 107 -2.77 -2.56 26.46
C ASP A 107 -2.06 -3.53 25.51
N ALA A 108 -1.45 -4.53 26.15
CA ALA A 108 -0.69 -5.63 25.54
C ALA A 108 0.60 -5.25 24.80
N ALA A 109 1.71 -5.37 25.54
CA ALA A 109 3.03 -5.80 25.09
C ALA A 109 3.25 -5.90 23.57
N VAL A 110 3.62 -4.78 22.94
CA VAL A 110 4.32 -4.83 21.66
C VAL A 110 5.47 -3.84 21.75
N GLY A 111 6.67 -4.37 21.99
CA GLY A 111 7.94 -3.68 21.77
C GLY A 111 8.05 -3.16 20.33
N PRO A 112 9.10 -2.38 19.97
CA PRO A 112 9.29 -1.90 18.61
C PRO A 112 9.24 -3.11 17.70
N ALA A 113 8.14 -3.23 16.92
CA ALA A 113 7.92 -4.38 16.07
C ALA A 113 8.86 -4.31 14.86
N VAL A 114 10.08 -4.75 15.05
CA VAL A 114 10.84 -5.43 14.01
C VAL A 114 10.13 -6.78 13.86
N GLY A 115 9.14 -6.84 12.98
CA GLY A 115 8.41 -8.08 12.76
C GLY A 115 6.97 -7.85 12.28
N TRP A 116 6.45 -8.82 11.57
CA TRP A 116 5.07 -8.87 11.08
C TRP A 116 4.07 -9.08 12.24
N ASN A 117 2.85 -8.57 12.08
CA ASN A 117 1.78 -8.71 13.07
C ASN A 117 1.22 -10.15 13.08
N ARG A 118 1.64 -10.95 14.08
CA ARG A 118 1.24 -12.36 14.21
C ARG A 118 -0.27 -12.53 14.35
N ARG A 119 -0.92 -11.66 15.14
CA ARG A 119 -2.37 -11.71 15.35
C ARG A 119 -3.12 -11.44 14.04
N ALA A 120 -2.74 -10.42 13.30
CA ALA A 120 -3.35 -10.12 12.02
C ALA A 120 -3.13 -11.24 10.98
N MET A 121 -1.99 -11.93 11.02
CA MET A 121 -1.74 -13.12 10.18
C MET A 121 -2.56 -14.31 10.64
N HIS A 122 -2.76 -14.51 11.95
CA HIS A 122 -3.66 -15.53 12.49
C HIS A 122 -5.10 -15.32 12.01
N ASP A 123 -5.57 -14.06 12.03
CA ASP A 123 -6.95 -13.69 11.68
C ASP A 123 -7.30 -13.97 10.20
N TYR A 124 -6.29 -14.22 9.34
CA TYR A 124 -6.53 -14.69 7.97
C TYR A 124 -7.05 -16.14 7.90
N GLY A 125 -6.86 -16.96 8.94
CA GLY A 125 -7.32 -18.33 8.97
C GLY A 125 -6.65 -19.19 7.89
N PHE A 126 -5.31 -19.18 7.82
CA PHE A 126 -4.56 -20.03 6.88
C PHE A 126 -4.92 -21.50 7.03
N ARG A 127 -5.17 -22.16 5.91
CA ARG A 127 -5.40 -23.60 5.83
C ARG A 127 -4.17 -24.30 5.29
N GLN A 128 -3.86 -25.48 5.82
CA GLN A 128 -2.81 -26.33 5.28
C GLN A 128 -3.25 -26.98 3.97
N THR A 129 -2.47 -26.81 2.93
CA THR A 129 -2.62 -27.51 1.66
C THR A 129 -1.34 -28.28 1.32
N PRO A 130 -1.34 -29.19 0.34
CA PRO A 130 -0.11 -29.86 -0.11
C PRO A 130 0.95 -28.88 -0.61
N ARG A 131 0.57 -27.69 -1.10
CA ARG A 131 1.50 -26.66 -1.59
C ARG A 131 2.06 -25.79 -0.46
N GLY A 132 1.34 -25.64 0.66
CA GLY A 132 1.74 -24.77 1.77
C GLY A 132 0.56 -24.20 2.53
N ALA A 133 0.82 -23.13 3.26
CA ALA A 133 -0.21 -22.36 3.99
C ALA A 133 -1.01 -21.49 3.02
N THR A 134 -2.29 -21.75 2.86
CA THR A 134 -3.17 -21.07 1.90
C THR A 134 -4.20 -20.21 2.61
N LEU A 135 -4.24 -18.94 2.23
CA LEU A 135 -5.27 -17.95 2.57
C LEU A 135 -6.26 -17.86 1.39
N SER A 136 -7.56 -17.91 1.69
CA SER A 136 -8.61 -17.70 0.68
C SER A 136 -9.36 -16.41 0.97
N LEU A 137 -9.38 -15.51 0.00
CA LEU A 137 -10.08 -14.22 0.07
C LEU A 137 -11.26 -14.24 -0.90
N ALA A 138 -12.47 -14.00 -0.38
CA ALA A 138 -13.66 -13.90 -1.21
C ALA A 138 -13.57 -12.72 -2.18
N GLU A 139 -14.06 -12.89 -3.40
CA GLU A 139 -14.08 -11.84 -4.44
C GLU A 139 -14.70 -10.55 -3.95
N GLU A 140 -15.84 -10.62 -3.30
CA GLU A 140 -16.61 -9.46 -2.83
C GLU A 140 -15.86 -8.59 -1.80
N VAL A 141 -14.86 -9.17 -1.12
CA VAL A 141 -13.95 -8.43 -0.22
C VAL A 141 -12.92 -7.64 -1.01
N LEU A 142 -12.46 -8.20 -2.13
CA LEU A 142 -11.36 -7.63 -2.92
C LEU A 142 -11.84 -6.74 -4.06
N PHE A 143 -12.92 -7.12 -4.76
CA PHE A 143 -13.32 -6.52 -6.04
C PHE A 143 -14.81 -6.14 -6.05
N ALA A 144 -15.18 -5.27 -7.00
CA ALA A 144 -16.57 -5.13 -7.41
C ALA A 144 -16.97 -6.30 -8.33
N THR A 145 -18.27 -6.52 -8.51
CA THR A 145 -18.79 -7.55 -9.41
C THR A 145 -18.22 -7.38 -10.80
N ASP A 146 -17.79 -8.48 -11.43
CA ASP A 146 -17.20 -8.53 -12.77
C ASP A 146 -16.03 -7.54 -13.00
N SER A 147 -15.28 -7.28 -11.95
CA SER A 147 -14.15 -6.34 -11.95
C SER A 147 -12.88 -7.01 -11.41
N ALA A 148 -11.73 -6.57 -11.91
CA ALA A 148 -10.40 -6.87 -11.35
C ALA A 148 -9.77 -5.64 -10.68
N VAL A 149 -10.53 -4.54 -10.50
CA VAL A 149 -10.06 -3.37 -9.77
C VAL A 149 -10.30 -3.57 -8.29
N LEU A 150 -9.23 -3.50 -7.50
CA LEU A 150 -9.30 -3.66 -6.06
C LEU A 150 -10.09 -2.52 -5.40
N ARG A 151 -10.96 -2.89 -4.47
CA ARG A 151 -11.66 -1.92 -3.61
C ARG A 151 -10.66 -1.24 -2.65
N PRO A 152 -10.89 0.01 -2.21
CA PRO A 152 -10.01 0.67 -1.26
C PRO A 152 -9.72 -0.14 0.02
N GLY A 153 -10.73 -0.83 0.57
CA GLY A 153 -10.57 -1.70 1.75
C GLY A 153 -9.83 -3.02 1.49
N ALA A 154 -9.66 -3.43 0.23
CA ALA A 154 -8.91 -4.64 -0.13
C ALA A 154 -7.41 -4.49 0.17
N ILE A 155 -6.86 -3.30 -0.04
CA ILE A 155 -5.46 -2.98 0.26
C ILE A 155 -5.18 -3.18 1.77
N ASP A 156 -6.10 -2.72 2.63
CA ASP A 156 -5.95 -2.91 4.08
C ASP A 156 -5.99 -4.39 4.47
N LYS A 157 -6.79 -5.20 3.76
CA LYS A 157 -6.81 -6.67 3.95
C LYS A 157 -5.50 -7.36 3.55
N LEU A 158 -4.72 -6.79 2.64
CA LEU A 158 -3.43 -7.35 2.22
C LEU A 158 -2.25 -6.86 3.07
N ARG A 159 -2.44 -5.85 3.93
CA ARG A 159 -1.37 -5.18 4.65
C ARG A 159 -0.57 -6.12 5.57
N ALA A 160 -1.24 -6.91 6.41
CA ALA A 160 -0.55 -7.82 7.32
C ALA A 160 0.26 -8.90 6.57
N LEU A 161 -0.27 -9.38 5.44
CA LEU A 161 0.46 -10.29 4.56
C LEU A 161 1.68 -9.60 3.94
N SER A 162 1.54 -8.35 3.48
CA SER A 162 2.65 -7.58 2.93
C SER A 162 3.75 -7.35 3.96
N ASP A 163 3.40 -7.04 5.20
CA ASP A 163 4.35 -6.84 6.29
C ASP A 163 5.13 -8.13 6.58
N TYR A 164 4.44 -9.28 6.62
CA TYR A 164 5.09 -10.59 6.73
C TYR A 164 6.06 -10.84 5.57
N LEU A 165 5.62 -10.63 4.32
CA LEU A 165 6.43 -10.90 3.14
C LEU A 165 7.64 -9.97 3.00
N ARG A 166 7.57 -8.75 3.52
CA ARG A 166 8.71 -7.82 3.58
C ARG A 166 9.74 -8.22 4.62
N ASP A 167 9.27 -8.74 5.76
CA ASP A 167 10.16 -9.20 6.85
C ASP A 167 10.87 -10.50 6.46
N GLN A 168 10.21 -11.39 5.74
CA GLN A 168 10.72 -12.69 5.35
C GLN A 168 11.47 -12.65 4.02
N ARG A 169 12.65 -13.31 3.97
CA ARG A 169 13.43 -13.41 2.74
C ARG A 169 13.09 -14.68 1.94
N GLY A 170 12.98 -14.53 0.63
CA GLY A 170 12.91 -15.67 -0.29
C GLY A 170 11.61 -16.47 -0.22
N VAL A 171 10.54 -15.91 0.34
CA VAL A 171 9.22 -16.57 0.35
C VAL A 171 8.72 -16.69 -1.09
N ARG A 172 8.26 -17.89 -1.44
CA ARG A 172 7.57 -18.14 -2.69
C ARG A 172 6.07 -18.09 -2.44
N VAL A 173 5.36 -17.32 -3.26
CA VAL A 173 3.93 -17.08 -3.11
C VAL A 173 3.23 -17.43 -4.42
N ALA A 174 2.23 -18.29 -4.36
CA ALA A 174 1.32 -18.51 -5.48
C ALA A 174 0.02 -17.69 -5.23
N ILE A 175 -0.45 -17.00 -6.25
CA ILE A 175 -1.70 -16.24 -6.26
C ILE A 175 -2.57 -16.83 -7.35
N ASP A 176 -3.62 -17.51 -6.94
CA ASP A 176 -4.50 -18.29 -7.79
C ASP A 176 -5.89 -17.66 -7.81
N GLY A 177 -6.36 -17.22 -8.99
CA GLY A 177 -7.69 -16.63 -9.18
C GLY A 177 -8.71 -17.67 -9.61
N HIS A 178 -9.96 -17.54 -9.10
CA HIS A 178 -11.05 -18.45 -9.41
C HIS A 178 -12.37 -17.68 -9.62
N THR A 179 -13.26 -18.26 -10.45
CA THR A 179 -14.63 -17.76 -10.68
C THR A 179 -15.66 -18.83 -10.31
N ASP A 180 -16.92 -18.46 -10.34
CA ASP A 180 -18.03 -19.40 -10.45
C ASP A 180 -18.22 -19.82 -11.91
N SER A 181 -19.20 -20.71 -12.19
CA SER A 181 -19.48 -21.22 -13.53
C SER A 181 -20.37 -20.31 -14.37
N ARG A 182 -20.56 -19.06 -14.01
CA ARG A 182 -21.34 -18.10 -14.81
C ARG A 182 -20.41 -17.39 -15.81
N GLY A 183 -20.86 -17.31 -17.04
CA GLY A 183 -20.09 -16.74 -18.14
C GLY A 183 -19.50 -17.81 -19.08
N THR A 184 -18.57 -17.41 -19.92
CA THR A 184 -17.81 -18.33 -20.76
C THR A 184 -16.48 -18.69 -20.12
N ASP A 185 -15.97 -19.89 -20.39
CA ASP A 185 -14.66 -20.34 -19.90
C ASP A 185 -13.55 -19.33 -20.20
N ALA A 186 -13.54 -18.77 -21.43
CA ALA A 186 -12.54 -17.79 -21.84
C ALA A 186 -12.63 -16.49 -21.02
N HIS A 187 -13.85 -16.01 -20.76
CA HIS A 187 -14.07 -14.84 -19.92
C HIS A 187 -13.62 -15.10 -18.47
N ASN A 188 -14.03 -16.24 -17.90
CA ASN A 188 -13.71 -16.65 -16.55
C ASN A 188 -12.19 -16.86 -16.37
N GLN A 189 -11.52 -17.45 -17.35
CA GLN A 189 -10.07 -17.60 -17.36
C GLN A 189 -9.38 -16.23 -17.29
N LEU A 190 -9.71 -15.33 -18.21
CA LEU A 190 -9.11 -13.99 -18.27
C LEU A 190 -9.43 -13.14 -17.02
N LEU A 191 -10.67 -13.21 -16.51
CA LEU A 191 -11.08 -12.46 -15.31
C LEU A 191 -10.29 -12.94 -14.07
N SER A 192 -10.15 -14.26 -13.90
CA SER A 192 -9.41 -14.85 -12.79
C SER A 192 -7.92 -14.50 -12.83
N GLU A 193 -7.29 -14.50 -14.02
CA GLU A 193 -5.90 -14.05 -14.19
C GLU A 193 -5.71 -12.58 -13.83
N ARG A 194 -6.60 -11.71 -14.32
CA ARG A 194 -6.54 -10.27 -14.02
C ARG A 194 -6.70 -9.99 -12.52
N ARG A 195 -7.56 -10.73 -11.82
CA ARG A 195 -7.76 -10.62 -10.38
C ARG A 195 -6.54 -11.06 -9.59
N ALA A 196 -5.95 -12.20 -9.96
CA ALA A 196 -4.71 -12.66 -9.34
C ALA A 196 -3.56 -11.66 -9.59
N GLY A 197 -3.46 -11.11 -10.79
CA GLY A 197 -2.53 -10.04 -11.14
C GLY A 197 -2.71 -8.78 -10.30
N ALA A 198 -3.95 -8.32 -10.12
CA ALA A 198 -4.24 -7.13 -9.32
C ALA A 198 -3.85 -7.29 -7.84
N VAL A 199 -4.00 -8.49 -7.27
CA VAL A 199 -3.52 -8.79 -5.90
C VAL A 199 -1.99 -8.75 -5.84
N ARG A 200 -1.29 -9.33 -6.82
CA ARG A 200 0.17 -9.26 -6.90
C ARG A 200 0.66 -7.81 -7.00
N ASP A 201 0.04 -7.00 -7.87
CA ASP A 201 0.41 -5.60 -8.06
C ASP A 201 0.17 -4.77 -6.79
N ALA A 202 -0.89 -5.08 -6.03
CA ALA A 202 -1.13 -4.46 -4.72
C ALA A 202 -0.04 -4.82 -3.70
N LEU A 203 0.43 -6.06 -3.67
CA LEU A 203 1.52 -6.46 -2.80
C LEU A 203 2.84 -5.77 -3.20
N ASP A 204 3.11 -5.60 -4.49
CA ASP A 204 4.24 -4.80 -4.99
C ASP A 204 4.15 -3.33 -4.52
N GLN A 205 2.98 -2.71 -4.67
CA GLN A 205 2.72 -1.34 -4.20
C GLN A 205 2.87 -1.18 -2.69
N LEU A 206 2.59 -2.25 -1.93
CA LEU A 206 2.84 -2.33 -0.49
C LEU A 206 4.31 -2.62 -0.13
N GLY A 207 5.22 -2.65 -1.12
CA GLY A 207 6.66 -2.78 -0.94
C GLY A 207 7.19 -4.21 -0.80
N VAL A 208 6.43 -5.22 -1.27
CA VAL A 208 6.88 -6.62 -1.27
C VAL A 208 7.79 -6.88 -2.45
N THR A 209 9.09 -6.62 -2.29
CA THR A 209 10.10 -6.75 -3.38
C THR A 209 10.95 -8.01 -3.28
N ARG A 210 10.85 -8.78 -2.19
CA ARG A 210 11.72 -9.94 -1.92
C ARG A 210 11.04 -11.29 -2.07
N ALA A 211 9.72 -11.31 -2.20
CA ALA A 211 8.95 -12.52 -2.48
C ALA A 211 9.01 -12.88 -3.97
N ARG A 212 8.91 -14.17 -4.27
CA ARG A 212 8.79 -14.68 -5.64
C ARG A 212 7.35 -15.08 -5.88
N PHE A 213 6.70 -14.40 -6.79
CA PHE A 213 5.30 -14.65 -7.12
C PHE A 213 5.15 -15.58 -8.34
N SER A 214 4.21 -16.53 -8.25
CA SER A 214 3.53 -17.13 -9.40
C SER A 214 2.07 -16.68 -9.38
N VAL A 215 1.57 -16.26 -10.54
CA VAL A 215 0.21 -15.71 -10.69
C VAL A 215 -0.49 -16.54 -11.74
N GLU A 216 -1.65 -17.09 -11.40
CA GLU A 216 -2.38 -17.99 -12.30
C GLU A 216 -3.89 -17.79 -12.14
N GLY A 217 -4.62 -17.78 -13.25
CA GLY A 217 -6.08 -17.86 -13.28
C GLY A 217 -6.51 -19.28 -13.57
N PHE A 218 -7.53 -19.74 -12.90
CA PHE A 218 -8.11 -21.08 -13.13
C PHE A 218 -9.57 -21.00 -13.59
N GLY A 219 -10.09 -19.79 -13.80
CA GLY A 219 -11.50 -19.63 -14.13
C GLY A 219 -12.36 -20.45 -13.17
N GLU A 220 -13.30 -21.21 -13.72
CA GLU A 220 -14.20 -22.10 -12.98
C GLU A 220 -13.71 -23.54 -12.80
N SER A 221 -12.52 -23.86 -13.32
CA SER A 221 -12.03 -25.26 -13.42
C SER A 221 -11.68 -25.92 -12.09
N ARG A 222 -11.54 -25.10 -11.00
CA ARG A 222 -11.17 -25.60 -9.65
C ARG A 222 -12.18 -25.16 -8.60
N PRO A 223 -13.44 -25.66 -8.63
CA PRO A 223 -14.45 -25.30 -7.65
C PRO A 223 -14.14 -25.89 -6.28
N VAL A 224 -14.43 -25.16 -5.20
CA VAL A 224 -14.38 -25.62 -3.80
C VAL A 224 -15.75 -25.91 -3.23
N ALA A 225 -16.81 -25.51 -3.95
CA ALA A 225 -18.20 -25.75 -3.62
C ALA A 225 -19.03 -25.96 -4.89
N THR A 226 -20.29 -26.43 -4.73
CA THR A 226 -21.16 -26.60 -5.89
C THR A 226 -21.52 -25.28 -6.54
N ASN A 227 -21.50 -25.24 -7.87
CA ASN A 227 -22.01 -24.10 -8.64
C ASN A 227 -23.54 -24.09 -8.79
N ALA A 228 -24.25 -25.12 -8.26
CA ALA A 228 -25.70 -25.20 -8.33
C ALA A 228 -26.42 -24.22 -7.35
N THR A 229 -25.70 -23.66 -6.38
CA THR A 229 -26.30 -22.76 -5.38
C THR A 229 -25.58 -21.41 -5.36
N PRO A 230 -26.31 -20.30 -5.06
CA PRO A 230 -25.68 -18.99 -4.92
C PRO A 230 -24.59 -18.94 -3.83
N ALA A 231 -24.76 -19.75 -2.76
CA ALA A 231 -23.78 -19.84 -1.68
C ALA A 231 -22.48 -20.51 -2.16
N GLY A 232 -22.60 -21.62 -2.90
CA GLY A 232 -21.44 -22.31 -3.45
C GLY A 232 -20.73 -21.48 -4.52
N MET A 233 -21.47 -20.80 -5.40
CA MET A 233 -20.90 -19.85 -6.36
C MET A 233 -20.08 -18.74 -5.66
N ARG A 234 -20.58 -18.18 -4.55
CA ARG A 234 -19.82 -17.20 -3.76
C ARG A 234 -18.51 -17.76 -3.22
N GLN A 235 -18.50 -19.02 -2.78
CA GLN A 235 -17.27 -19.66 -2.30
C GLN A 235 -16.26 -19.92 -3.44
N ASN A 236 -16.76 -20.19 -4.64
CA ASN A 236 -15.91 -20.39 -5.82
C ASN A 236 -15.26 -19.09 -6.30
N ARG A 237 -15.95 -17.96 -6.22
CA ARG A 237 -15.39 -16.63 -6.53
C ARG A 237 -14.42 -16.19 -5.45
N ARG A 238 -13.15 -16.49 -5.62
CA ARG A 238 -12.10 -16.23 -4.63
C ARG A 238 -10.74 -16.01 -5.28
N VAL A 239 -9.82 -15.44 -4.52
CA VAL A 239 -8.38 -15.49 -4.77
C VAL A 239 -7.72 -16.25 -3.65
N GLU A 240 -6.93 -17.26 -3.99
CA GLU A 240 -6.12 -18.01 -3.05
C GLU A 240 -4.68 -17.50 -3.08
N ILE A 241 -4.10 -17.25 -1.90
CA ILE A 241 -2.71 -16.86 -1.73
C ILE A 241 -2.04 -17.95 -0.91
N THR A 242 -1.12 -18.67 -1.54
CA THR A 242 -0.40 -19.79 -0.93
C THR A 242 1.05 -19.41 -0.65
N LEU A 243 1.45 -19.47 0.61
CA LEU A 243 2.84 -19.38 1.03
C LEU A 243 3.48 -20.75 0.84
N LEU A 244 4.18 -20.92 -0.29
CA LEU A 244 4.68 -22.22 -0.72
C LEU A 244 5.73 -22.78 0.24
N GLY A 245 5.49 -24.02 0.70
CA GLY A 245 6.35 -24.72 1.65
C GLY A 245 6.27 -24.22 3.10
N ARG A 246 5.39 -23.22 3.41
CA ARG A 246 5.11 -22.80 4.78
C ARG A 246 4.01 -23.64 5.38
N ARG A 247 4.02 -23.75 6.70
CA ARG A 247 2.99 -24.49 7.44
C ARG A 247 1.94 -23.52 7.96
N ALA A 248 0.67 -23.93 7.92
CA ALA A 248 -0.43 -23.10 8.41
C ALA A 248 -0.37 -22.90 9.94
N ASP A 249 0.18 -23.87 10.68
CA ASP A 249 0.35 -23.78 12.13
C ASP A 249 1.39 -22.73 12.57
N GLU A 250 2.28 -22.27 11.66
CA GLU A 250 3.15 -21.11 11.90
C GLU A 250 2.33 -19.82 12.19
N PHE A 251 1.11 -19.76 11.69
CA PHE A 251 0.19 -18.62 11.82
C PHE A 251 -0.95 -18.87 12.81
N ALA A 252 -1.07 -20.07 13.34
CA ALA A 252 -2.15 -20.46 14.26
C ALA A 252 -1.91 -20.04 15.72
N ARG A 253 -0.69 -19.61 16.06
CA ARG A 253 -0.28 -19.25 17.43
C ARG A 253 0.23 -17.81 17.46
N TYR A 254 -0.23 -17.04 18.46
CA TYR A 254 0.20 -15.66 18.74
C TYR A 254 0.37 -15.46 20.24
#